data_12663547f325d49dced1f4ec8174fb6e
#
_entry.id   12663547f325d49dced1f4ec8174fb6e
#
_cell.length_a   1.000
_cell.length_b   1.000
_cell.length_c   1.000
_cell.angle_alpha   90.00
_cell.angle_beta   90.00
_cell.angle_gamma   90.00
#
_symmetry.space_group_name_H-M   'P 1'
#
loop_
_entity.id
_entity.type
_entity.pdbx_description
1 polymer ?
#
loop_
_entity_poly.entity_id
_entity_poly.type
_entity_poly.pdbx_seq_one_letter_code
_entity_poly.pdbx_strand_id
1 'polypeptide(L)'
;MIDIMEPGLTQGNLIVTVSTVAVLILISEKYKVLDRMGVYAAAALGLVVGGLGHWTWLVILLGFLGTAHKATKWKFDEKSEKGLCESNDGHRSWGNVIANGGLPGLVAIIAWYLGDHDNGVWVFSAAVSVAAADTFASEIGCLDDRVRMITTMKSCEPGLNGGFSPNGQLAAGLGALIIAAPVSYTHLRAHET
;
A
#
# COMPACT_ATOMS: atom_id res chain seq x y z
N MET A 1 -7.92 32.65 3.21
CA MET A 1 -8.56 31.34 2.94
C MET A 1 -7.46 30.30 3.10
N ILE A 2 -7.70 29.21 3.84
CA ILE A 2 -6.68 28.14 4.00
C ILE A 2 -6.67 27.35 2.69
N ASP A 3 -5.53 27.33 2.01
CA ASP A 3 -5.36 26.51 0.81
C ASP A 3 -4.98 25.08 1.22
N ILE A 4 -5.81 24.11 0.87
CA ILE A 4 -5.58 22.69 1.14
C ILE A 4 -4.91 21.96 -0.02
N MET A 5 -4.67 22.66 -1.12
CA MET A 5 -4.08 22.08 -2.32
C MET A 5 -2.56 22.30 -2.42
N GLU A 6 -2.01 23.18 -1.58
CA GLU A 6 -0.56 23.35 -1.49
C GLU A 6 0.10 22.16 -0.76
N PRO A 7 1.09 21.48 -1.38
CA PRO A 7 1.80 20.36 -0.78
C PRO A 7 2.78 20.77 0.33
N GLY A 8 3.32 19.79 1.04
CA GLY A 8 4.34 19.99 2.07
C GLY A 8 3.77 20.50 3.38
N LEU A 9 4.62 21.17 4.18
CA LEU A 9 4.30 21.60 5.56
C LEU A 9 3.41 22.85 5.61
N THR A 10 2.44 22.96 4.71
CA THR A 10 1.46 24.06 4.70
C THR A 10 0.33 23.79 5.70
N GLN A 11 -0.26 24.87 6.24
CA GLN A 11 -1.30 24.74 7.26
C GLN A 11 -2.51 23.91 6.75
N GLY A 12 -2.93 24.13 5.51
CA GLY A 12 -4.06 23.41 4.93
C GLY A 12 -3.80 21.92 4.79
N ASN A 13 -2.66 21.56 4.18
CA ASN A 13 -2.23 20.18 4.01
C ASN A 13 -2.07 19.45 5.35
N LEU A 14 -1.45 20.10 6.35
CA LEU A 14 -1.26 19.50 7.68
C LEU A 14 -2.58 19.24 8.42
N ILE A 15 -3.56 20.15 8.34
CA ILE A 15 -4.87 19.94 8.97
C ILE A 15 -5.54 18.70 8.37
N VAL A 16 -5.57 18.57 7.04
CA VAL A 16 -6.19 17.41 6.36
C VAL A 16 -5.42 16.13 6.68
N THR A 17 -4.09 16.18 6.65
CA THR A 17 -3.22 15.02 6.96
C THR A 17 -3.46 14.52 8.38
N VAL A 18 -3.39 15.40 9.39
CA VAL A 18 -3.57 15.01 10.80
C VAL A 18 -4.98 14.45 11.03
N SER A 19 -6.00 15.10 10.45
CA SER A 19 -7.39 14.63 10.54
C SER A 19 -7.55 13.23 9.92
N THR A 20 -6.95 13.00 8.76
CA THR A 20 -7.00 11.70 8.05
C THR A 20 -6.27 10.62 8.85
N VAL A 21 -5.10 10.93 9.43
CA VAL A 21 -4.35 9.98 10.29
C VAL A 21 -5.15 9.66 11.56
N ALA A 22 -5.82 10.64 12.18
CA ALA A 22 -6.68 10.38 13.33
C ALA A 22 -7.84 9.43 12.98
N VAL A 23 -8.49 9.64 11.83
CA VAL A 23 -9.53 8.73 11.32
C VAL A 23 -8.97 7.34 11.04
N LEU A 24 -7.76 7.22 10.46
CA LEU A 24 -7.08 5.94 10.25
C LEU A 24 -6.91 5.17 11.57
N ILE A 25 -6.43 5.84 12.63
CA ILE A 25 -6.25 5.22 13.94
C ILE A 25 -7.59 4.66 14.45
N LEU A 26 -8.65 5.47 14.44
CA LEU A 26 -9.99 5.04 14.89
C LEU A 26 -10.54 3.86 14.08
N ILE A 27 -10.37 3.88 12.76
CA ILE A 27 -10.80 2.79 11.88
C ILE A 27 -9.97 1.53 12.16
N SER A 28 -8.65 1.65 12.29
CA SER A 28 -7.78 0.51 12.56
C SER A 28 -8.09 -0.16 13.92
N GLU A 29 -8.38 0.61 14.95
CA GLU A 29 -8.79 0.07 16.24
C GLU A 29 -10.16 -0.64 16.18
N LYS A 30 -11.13 -0.04 15.47
CA LYS A 30 -12.47 -0.60 15.34
C LYS A 30 -12.51 -1.88 14.51
N TYR A 31 -11.82 -1.91 13.38
CA TYR A 31 -11.87 -3.02 12.40
C TYR A 31 -10.67 -3.97 12.51
N LYS A 32 -9.75 -3.70 13.41
CA LYS A 32 -8.54 -4.52 13.63
C LYS A 32 -7.77 -4.76 12.32
N VAL A 33 -7.55 -3.71 11.55
CA VAL A 33 -6.82 -3.76 10.28
C VAL A 33 -5.32 -3.99 10.52
N LEU A 34 -4.78 -3.35 11.56
CA LEU A 34 -3.40 -3.37 11.95
C LEU A 34 -3.28 -3.83 13.42
N ASP A 35 -2.16 -4.44 13.77
CA ASP A 35 -1.79 -4.63 15.16
C ASP A 35 -1.41 -3.27 15.81
N ARG A 36 -1.23 -3.23 17.13
CA ARG A 36 -0.96 -1.96 17.84
C ARG A 36 0.30 -1.25 17.35
N MET A 37 1.38 -2.00 17.10
CA MET A 37 2.63 -1.44 16.59
C MET A 37 2.48 -1.01 15.12
N GLY A 38 1.69 -1.74 14.34
CA GLY A 38 1.31 -1.36 12.98
C GLY A 38 0.52 -0.07 12.91
N VAL A 39 -0.39 0.19 13.87
CA VAL A 39 -1.12 1.47 13.96
C VAL A 39 -0.15 2.63 14.19
N TYR A 40 0.81 2.50 15.11
CA TYR A 40 1.81 3.55 15.35
C TYR A 40 2.72 3.76 14.13
N ALA A 41 3.19 2.68 13.51
CA ALA A 41 4.01 2.76 12.30
C ALA A 41 3.24 3.41 11.14
N ALA A 42 1.98 3.04 10.93
CA ALA A 42 1.11 3.62 9.89
C ALA A 42 0.78 5.10 10.17
N ALA A 43 0.58 5.47 11.43
CA ALA A 43 0.36 6.87 11.81
C ALA A 43 1.61 7.73 11.53
N ALA A 44 2.80 7.26 11.95
CA ALA A 44 4.06 7.95 11.68
C ALA A 44 4.32 8.09 10.18
N LEU A 45 4.17 6.99 9.42
CA LEU A 45 4.32 6.99 7.97
C LEU A 45 3.30 7.91 7.30
N GLY A 46 2.04 7.89 7.75
CA GLY A 46 0.98 8.74 7.24
C GLY A 46 1.26 10.24 7.45
N LEU A 47 1.82 10.61 8.61
CA LEU A 47 2.25 11.98 8.87
C LEU A 47 3.41 12.41 7.98
N VAL A 48 4.37 11.51 7.70
CA VAL A 48 5.47 11.77 6.76
C VAL A 48 4.93 11.94 5.34
N VAL A 49 4.16 10.97 4.85
CA VAL A 49 3.65 10.97 3.47
C VAL A 49 2.68 12.13 3.21
N GLY A 50 1.74 12.36 4.11
CA GLY A 50 0.77 13.44 3.96
C GLY A 50 1.37 14.81 4.26
N GLY A 51 2.22 14.92 5.30
CA GLY A 51 2.79 16.19 5.75
C GLY A 51 3.93 16.69 4.87
N LEU A 52 4.85 15.85 4.44
CA LEU A 52 5.95 16.24 3.55
C LEU A 52 5.55 16.14 2.06
N GLY A 53 4.75 15.15 1.69
CA GLY A 53 4.15 15.06 0.37
C GLY A 53 2.87 15.88 0.27
N HIS A 54 1.75 15.22 0.09
CA HIS A 54 0.43 15.85 0.04
C HIS A 54 -0.62 14.90 0.63
N TRP A 55 -1.71 15.43 1.20
CA TRP A 55 -2.79 14.61 1.77
C TRP A 55 -3.38 13.61 0.75
N THR A 56 -3.36 13.92 -0.54
CA THR A 56 -3.81 12.98 -1.59
C THR A 56 -2.92 11.75 -1.70
N TRP A 57 -1.60 11.88 -1.44
CA TRP A 57 -0.68 10.75 -1.39
C TRP A 57 -1.03 9.81 -0.23
N LEU A 58 -1.45 10.39 0.90
CA LEU A 58 -1.97 9.61 2.02
C LEU A 58 -3.23 8.84 1.63
N VAL A 59 -4.14 9.43 0.83
CA VAL A 59 -5.33 8.73 0.32
C VAL A 59 -4.95 7.53 -0.55
N ILE A 60 -3.93 7.65 -1.41
CA ILE A 60 -3.40 6.54 -2.22
C ILE A 60 -2.90 5.41 -1.30
N LEU A 61 -2.11 5.75 -0.28
CA LEU A 61 -1.57 4.78 0.68
C LEU A 61 -2.68 4.09 1.49
N LEU A 62 -3.73 4.82 1.87
CA LEU A 62 -4.90 4.26 2.56
C LEU A 62 -5.73 3.36 1.64
N GLY A 63 -5.86 3.70 0.37
CA GLY A 63 -6.47 2.84 -0.64
C GLY A 63 -5.73 1.52 -0.78
N PHE A 64 -4.39 1.58 -0.81
CA PHE A 64 -3.55 0.38 -0.75
C PHE A 64 -3.80 -0.42 0.54
N LEU A 65 -3.75 0.21 1.72
CA LEU A 65 -3.95 -0.48 3.00
C LEU A 65 -5.30 -1.21 3.05
N GLY A 66 -6.37 -0.53 2.60
CA GLY A 66 -7.72 -1.11 2.60
C GLY A 66 -7.87 -2.29 1.62
N THR A 67 -7.30 -2.19 0.43
CA THR A 67 -7.34 -3.28 -0.57
C THR A 67 -6.43 -4.43 -0.17
N ALA A 68 -5.25 -4.15 0.37
CA ALA A 68 -4.32 -5.14 0.90
C ALA A 68 -4.94 -5.92 2.08
N HIS A 69 -5.63 -5.23 3.01
CA HIS A 69 -6.35 -5.91 4.10
C HIS A 69 -7.44 -6.86 3.58
N LYS A 70 -8.20 -6.44 2.56
CA LYS A 70 -9.20 -7.32 1.93
C LYS A 70 -8.56 -8.53 1.27
N ALA A 71 -7.41 -8.36 0.59
CA ALA A 71 -6.68 -9.48 -0.01
C ALA A 71 -6.18 -10.46 1.06
N THR A 72 -5.65 -9.97 2.20
CA THR A 72 -5.23 -10.81 3.33
C THR A 72 -6.40 -11.59 3.92
N LYS A 73 -7.58 -10.96 4.07
CA LYS A 73 -8.77 -11.63 4.61
C LYS A 73 -9.47 -12.54 3.60
N TRP A 74 -9.19 -12.41 2.31
CA TRP A 74 -9.80 -13.27 1.30
C TRP A 74 -9.36 -14.70 1.47
N LYS A 75 -10.33 -15.62 1.64
CA LYS A 75 -10.13 -17.05 1.91
C LYS A 75 -9.14 -17.33 3.08
N PHE A 76 -9.22 -16.51 4.13
CA PHE A 76 -8.29 -16.57 5.25
C PHE A 76 -8.27 -17.96 5.91
N ASP A 77 -9.44 -18.59 6.10
CA ASP A 77 -9.56 -19.91 6.72
C ASP A 77 -8.83 -20.97 5.89
N GLU A 78 -9.00 -20.98 4.56
CA GLU A 78 -8.30 -21.90 3.64
C GLU A 78 -6.77 -21.70 3.70
N LYS A 79 -6.31 -20.43 3.74
CA LYS A 79 -4.88 -20.10 3.88
C LYS A 79 -4.34 -20.55 5.24
N SER A 80 -5.12 -20.36 6.29
CA SER A 80 -4.74 -20.73 7.66
C SER A 80 -4.59 -22.25 7.81
N GLU A 81 -5.54 -23.02 7.29
CA GLU A 81 -5.48 -24.49 7.28
C GLU A 81 -4.25 -25.03 6.53
N LYS A 82 -3.84 -24.36 5.45
CA LYS A 82 -2.66 -24.71 4.67
C LYS A 82 -1.34 -24.14 5.24
N GLY A 83 -1.39 -23.39 6.35
CA GLY A 83 -0.19 -22.75 6.94
C GLY A 83 0.43 -21.65 6.08
N LEU A 84 -0.35 -20.99 5.22
CA LEU A 84 0.08 -19.97 4.26
C LEU A 84 -0.17 -18.53 4.74
N CYS A 85 -0.66 -18.34 5.96
CA CYS A 85 -0.92 -17.03 6.54
C CYS A 85 0.35 -16.42 7.14
N GLU A 86 0.62 -15.14 6.87
CA GLU A 86 1.70 -14.39 7.54
C GLU A 86 1.40 -14.12 9.02
N SER A 87 0.12 -14.01 9.40
CA SER A 87 -0.31 -13.77 10.78
C SER A 87 -1.45 -14.71 11.16
N ASN A 88 -1.51 -15.08 12.45
CA ASN A 88 -2.53 -15.99 12.96
C ASN A 88 -3.93 -15.39 13.02
N ASP A 89 -4.05 -14.07 12.96
CA ASP A 89 -5.30 -13.31 13.12
C ASP A 89 -5.67 -12.47 11.87
N GLY A 90 -4.81 -12.48 10.85
CA GLY A 90 -4.97 -11.71 9.61
C GLY A 90 -4.83 -10.20 9.80
N HIS A 91 -4.22 -9.75 10.92
CA HIS A 91 -3.83 -8.36 11.10
C HIS A 91 -2.47 -8.10 10.44
N ARG A 92 -2.31 -6.94 9.85
CA ARG A 92 -1.01 -6.54 9.28
C ARG A 92 -0.14 -5.95 10.38
N SER A 93 1.11 -6.40 10.45
CA SER A 93 2.08 -5.97 11.45
C SER A 93 2.78 -4.65 11.05
N TRP A 94 3.50 -4.05 12.00
CA TRP A 94 4.38 -2.91 11.71
C TRP A 94 5.43 -3.24 10.63
N GLY A 95 5.89 -4.50 10.58
CA GLY A 95 6.82 -4.97 9.54
C GLY A 95 6.22 -4.84 8.14
N ASN A 96 4.95 -5.24 7.96
CA ASN A 96 4.24 -5.04 6.68
C ASN A 96 4.08 -3.55 6.34
N VAL A 97 3.82 -2.69 7.35
CA VAL A 97 3.70 -1.25 7.13
C VAL A 97 5.02 -0.66 6.62
N ILE A 98 6.14 -1.01 7.24
CA ILE A 98 7.46 -0.51 6.83
C ILE A 98 7.92 -1.13 5.50
N ALA A 99 7.73 -2.43 5.30
CA ALA A 99 8.11 -3.10 4.05
C ALA A 99 7.38 -2.50 2.83
N ASN A 100 6.09 -2.22 2.97
CA ASN A 100 5.27 -1.71 1.86
C ASN A 100 5.25 -0.17 1.76
N GLY A 101 5.34 0.53 2.90
CA GLY A 101 5.22 1.99 2.97
C GLY A 101 6.55 2.72 3.10
N GLY A 102 7.65 2.04 3.44
CA GLY A 102 8.94 2.67 3.68
C GLY A 102 9.51 3.37 2.44
N LEU A 103 9.50 2.71 1.29
CA LEU A 103 9.93 3.32 0.04
C LEU A 103 9.03 4.49 -0.39
N PRO A 104 7.69 4.38 -0.39
CA PRO A 104 6.80 5.52 -0.58
C PRO A 104 7.09 6.69 0.40
N GLY A 105 7.33 6.39 1.67
CA GLY A 105 7.70 7.40 2.66
C GLY A 105 9.01 8.12 2.33
N LEU A 106 10.02 7.38 1.87
CA LEU A 106 11.28 7.95 1.42
C LEU A 106 11.08 8.86 0.20
N VAL A 107 10.24 8.46 -0.76
CA VAL A 107 9.90 9.29 -1.92
C VAL A 107 9.25 10.61 -1.48
N ALA A 108 8.35 10.58 -0.50
CA ALA A 108 7.73 11.81 0.03
C ALA A 108 8.77 12.75 0.66
N ILE A 109 9.75 12.22 1.39
CA ILE A 109 10.85 13.00 1.97
C ILE A 109 11.71 13.63 0.87
N ILE A 110 12.07 12.85 -0.16
CA ILE A 110 12.92 13.32 -1.27
C ILE A 110 12.18 14.39 -2.09
N ALA A 111 10.92 14.16 -2.43
CA ALA A 111 10.10 15.12 -3.18
C ALA A 111 9.97 16.47 -2.44
N TRP A 112 9.74 16.42 -1.13
CA TRP A 112 9.72 17.60 -0.28
C TRP A 112 11.08 18.32 -0.27
N TYR A 113 12.17 17.58 -0.10
CA TYR A 113 13.52 18.16 -0.05
C TYR A 113 13.91 18.82 -1.38
N LEU A 114 13.50 18.24 -2.52
CA LEU A 114 13.77 18.78 -3.84
C LEU A 114 12.74 19.86 -4.27
N GLY A 115 11.62 20.02 -3.57
CA GLY A 115 10.53 20.90 -3.95
C GLY A 115 9.78 20.43 -5.21
N ASP A 116 9.88 19.15 -5.55
CA ASP A 116 9.31 18.57 -6.78
C ASP A 116 8.19 17.57 -6.46
N HIS A 117 7.05 18.09 -6.06
CA HIS A 117 5.88 17.26 -5.73
C HIS A 117 5.18 16.72 -6.97
N ASP A 118 5.25 17.40 -8.10
CA ASP A 118 4.58 17.02 -9.35
C ASP A 118 5.17 15.75 -9.95
N ASN A 119 6.50 15.61 -10.00
CA ASN A 119 7.15 14.36 -10.38
C ASN A 119 7.15 13.36 -9.23
N GLY A 120 7.23 13.83 -7.98
CA GLY A 120 7.20 13.02 -6.79
C GLY A 120 5.97 12.13 -6.69
N VAL A 121 4.77 12.61 -7.06
CA VAL A 121 3.54 11.81 -7.01
C VAL A 121 3.59 10.60 -7.95
N TRP A 122 4.24 10.70 -9.11
CA TRP A 122 4.40 9.59 -10.04
C TRP A 122 5.30 8.49 -9.48
N VAL A 123 6.45 8.88 -8.92
CA VAL A 123 7.40 7.95 -8.29
C VAL A 123 6.77 7.31 -7.05
N PHE A 124 6.07 8.10 -6.24
CA PHE A 124 5.31 7.63 -5.08
C PHE A 124 4.26 6.59 -5.48
N SER A 125 3.45 6.91 -6.47
CA SER A 125 2.39 6.02 -6.95
C SER A 125 2.93 4.74 -7.57
N ALA A 126 4.06 4.81 -8.27
CA ALA A 126 4.76 3.63 -8.78
C ALA A 126 5.24 2.74 -7.62
N ALA A 127 5.84 3.31 -6.58
CA ALA A 127 6.29 2.56 -5.40
C ALA A 127 5.12 1.87 -4.67
N VAL A 128 3.98 2.57 -4.49
CA VAL A 128 2.77 1.98 -3.90
C VAL A 128 2.17 0.90 -4.81
N SER A 129 2.20 1.09 -6.14
CA SER A 129 1.72 0.10 -7.11
C SER A 129 2.54 -1.20 -7.05
N VAL A 130 3.86 -1.10 -6.89
CA VAL A 130 4.73 -2.28 -6.69
C VAL A 130 4.39 -3.00 -5.39
N ALA A 131 4.20 -2.27 -4.28
CA ALA A 131 3.79 -2.86 -3.00
C ALA A 131 2.42 -3.54 -3.10
N ALA A 132 1.47 -2.96 -3.86
CA ALA A 132 0.17 -3.56 -4.12
C ALA A 132 0.29 -4.84 -4.97
N ALA A 133 1.11 -4.81 -6.03
CA ALA A 133 1.38 -5.98 -6.87
C ALA A 133 1.93 -7.15 -6.04
N ASP A 134 2.94 -6.90 -5.23
CA ASP A 134 3.58 -7.91 -4.37
C ASP A 134 2.58 -8.49 -3.36
N THR A 135 1.84 -7.62 -2.65
CA THR A 135 0.82 -8.06 -1.69
C THR A 135 -0.27 -8.92 -2.35
N PHE A 136 -0.80 -8.50 -3.50
CA PHE A 136 -1.83 -9.26 -4.19
C PHE A 136 -1.29 -10.56 -4.76
N ALA A 137 -0.05 -10.57 -5.27
CA ALA A 137 0.61 -11.78 -5.76
C ALA A 137 0.76 -12.83 -4.65
N SER A 138 1.24 -12.42 -3.48
CA SER A 138 1.48 -13.31 -2.34
C SER A 138 0.17 -13.82 -1.73
N GLU A 139 -0.79 -12.91 -1.49
CA GLU A 139 -2.05 -13.24 -0.80
C GLU A 139 -3.02 -14.08 -1.65
N ILE A 140 -2.99 -13.93 -2.96
CA ILE A 140 -3.87 -14.66 -3.89
C ILE A 140 -3.13 -15.82 -4.54
N GLY A 141 -1.86 -15.61 -4.88
CA GLY A 141 -1.04 -16.61 -5.57
C GLY A 141 -0.71 -17.83 -4.71
N CYS A 142 -0.66 -17.69 -3.37
CA CYS A 142 -0.42 -18.81 -2.47
C CYS A 142 -1.53 -19.90 -2.49
N LEU A 143 -2.71 -19.57 -3.00
CA LEU A 143 -3.82 -20.52 -3.16
C LEU A 143 -3.84 -21.22 -4.51
N ASP A 144 -2.90 -20.93 -5.41
CA ASP A 144 -2.80 -21.58 -6.73
C ASP A 144 -1.86 -22.80 -6.65
N ASP A 145 -2.33 -23.98 -6.98
CA ASP A 145 -1.51 -25.19 -6.95
C ASP A 145 -0.49 -25.26 -8.11
N ARG A 146 -0.58 -24.35 -9.11
CA ARG A 146 0.29 -24.29 -10.30
C ARG A 146 1.54 -23.44 -10.05
N VAL A 147 2.12 -23.54 -8.87
CA VAL A 147 3.31 -22.74 -8.47
C VAL A 147 4.56 -23.33 -9.11
N ARG A 148 5.41 -22.45 -9.64
CA ARG A 148 6.72 -22.76 -10.17
C ARG A 148 7.79 -21.85 -9.55
N MET A 149 8.97 -22.41 -9.31
CA MET A 149 10.12 -21.65 -8.86
C MET A 149 10.68 -20.80 -9.99
N ILE A 150 10.82 -19.50 -9.79
CA ILE A 150 11.26 -18.54 -10.82
C ILE A 150 12.65 -18.87 -11.38
N THR A 151 13.55 -19.44 -10.56
CA THR A 151 14.93 -19.75 -10.96
C THR A 151 15.07 -21.03 -11.76
N THR A 152 14.20 -22.02 -11.52
CA THR A 152 14.34 -23.37 -12.11
C THR A 152 13.17 -23.76 -13.01
N MET A 153 12.09 -22.98 -13.00
CA MET A 153 10.81 -23.26 -13.68
C MET A 153 10.16 -24.60 -13.30
N LYS A 154 10.68 -25.27 -12.26
CA LYS A 154 10.11 -26.53 -11.75
C LYS A 154 8.92 -26.23 -10.83
N SER A 155 7.96 -27.16 -10.79
CA SER A 155 6.87 -27.09 -9.82
C SER A 155 7.42 -27.11 -8.38
N CYS A 156 6.83 -26.30 -7.52
CA CYS A 156 7.18 -26.23 -6.10
C CYS A 156 5.90 -26.02 -5.26
N GLU A 157 6.04 -26.13 -3.95
CA GLU A 157 4.93 -25.94 -3.03
C GLU A 157 4.49 -24.47 -2.99
N PRO A 158 3.16 -24.20 -2.85
CA PRO A 158 2.65 -22.86 -2.61
C PRO A 158 3.26 -22.22 -1.36
N GLY A 159 3.46 -20.90 -1.39
CA GLY A 159 4.02 -20.14 -0.25
C GLY A 159 5.54 -20.13 -0.15
N LEU A 160 6.28 -20.84 -1.02
CA LEU A 160 7.74 -20.76 -1.05
C LEU A 160 8.22 -19.44 -1.67
N ASN A 161 9.23 -18.82 -1.06
CA ASN A 161 9.88 -17.63 -1.60
C ASN A 161 10.48 -17.90 -2.99
N GLY A 162 10.16 -17.04 -3.96
CA GLY A 162 10.54 -17.22 -5.36
C GLY A 162 9.59 -18.12 -6.16
N GLY A 163 8.53 -18.63 -5.54
CA GLY A 163 7.42 -19.28 -6.23
C GLY A 163 6.54 -18.24 -6.93
N PHE A 164 6.13 -18.52 -8.16
CA PHE A 164 5.15 -17.72 -8.88
C PHE A 164 4.05 -18.61 -9.48
N SER A 165 2.86 -18.07 -9.63
CA SER A 165 1.72 -18.77 -10.19
C SER A 165 0.95 -17.88 -11.18
N PRO A 166 0.19 -18.46 -12.13
CA PRO A 166 -0.64 -17.69 -13.06
C PRO A 166 -1.63 -16.75 -12.34
N ASN A 167 -2.32 -17.25 -11.30
CA ASN A 167 -3.28 -16.44 -10.54
C ASN A 167 -2.56 -15.35 -9.73
N GLY A 168 -1.37 -15.63 -9.19
CA GLY A 168 -0.53 -14.64 -8.52
C GLY A 168 -0.10 -13.52 -9.47
N GLN A 169 0.29 -13.84 -10.72
CA GLN A 169 0.68 -12.82 -11.70
C GLN A 169 -0.51 -11.95 -12.13
N LEU A 170 -1.69 -12.54 -12.33
CA LEU A 170 -2.90 -11.77 -12.61
C LEU A 170 -3.27 -10.86 -11.43
N ALA A 171 -3.19 -11.38 -10.22
CA ALA A 171 -3.45 -10.61 -9.01
C ALA A 171 -2.45 -9.45 -8.84
N ALA A 172 -1.15 -9.68 -9.12
CA ALA A 172 -0.13 -8.62 -9.14
C ALA A 172 -0.50 -7.49 -10.10
N GLY A 173 -0.87 -7.83 -11.33
CA GLY A 173 -1.31 -6.85 -12.33
C GLY A 173 -2.53 -6.06 -11.90
N LEU A 174 -3.54 -6.72 -11.33
CA LEU A 174 -4.73 -6.07 -10.79
C LEU A 174 -4.40 -5.16 -9.60
N GLY A 175 -3.55 -5.61 -8.67
CA GLY A 175 -3.09 -4.83 -7.53
C GLY A 175 -2.39 -3.53 -7.96
N ALA A 176 -1.48 -3.62 -8.94
CA ALA A 176 -0.81 -2.44 -9.50
C ALA A 176 -1.80 -1.48 -10.16
N LEU A 177 -2.74 -1.99 -10.97
CA LEU A 177 -3.72 -1.17 -11.69
C LEU A 177 -4.70 -0.45 -10.75
N ILE A 178 -5.10 -1.06 -9.65
CA ILE A 178 -5.98 -0.42 -8.64
C ILE A 178 -5.35 0.87 -8.11
N ILE A 179 -4.04 0.92 -7.99
CA ILE A 179 -3.31 2.10 -7.51
C ILE A 179 -2.98 3.06 -8.67
N ALA A 180 -2.45 2.54 -9.78
CA ALA A 180 -1.96 3.36 -10.88
C ALA A 180 -3.08 4.04 -11.69
N ALA A 181 -4.20 3.37 -11.95
CA ALA A 181 -5.25 3.89 -12.81
C ALA A 181 -5.93 5.18 -12.29
N PRO A 182 -6.33 5.29 -10.99
CA PRO A 182 -6.89 6.53 -10.45
C PRO A 182 -5.92 7.71 -10.53
N VAL A 183 -4.63 7.47 -10.25
CA VAL A 183 -3.60 8.51 -10.28
C VAL A 183 -3.38 9.02 -11.70
N SER A 184 -3.25 8.11 -12.66
CA SER A 184 -3.11 8.47 -14.09
C SER A 184 -4.31 9.27 -14.58
N TYR A 185 -5.54 8.87 -14.23
CA TYR A 185 -6.75 9.56 -14.65
C TYR A 185 -6.83 10.98 -14.08
N THR A 186 -6.53 11.18 -12.81
CA THR A 186 -6.60 12.50 -12.15
C THR A 186 -5.54 13.45 -12.70
N HIS A 187 -4.33 12.96 -12.98
CA HIS A 187 -3.25 13.78 -13.53
C HIS A 187 -3.48 14.17 -15.01
N LEU A 188 -3.92 13.22 -15.84
CA LEU A 188 -4.22 13.54 -17.25
C LEU A 188 -5.29 14.62 -17.35
N ARG A 189 -6.33 14.55 -16.52
CA ARG A 189 -7.40 15.55 -16.52
C ARG A 189 -6.96 16.93 -16.00
N ALA A 190 -5.99 16.99 -15.11
CA ALA A 190 -5.45 18.26 -14.59
C ALA A 190 -4.64 19.02 -15.64
N HIS A 191 -4.10 18.36 -16.68
CA HIS A 191 -3.37 18.98 -17.78
C HIS A 191 -4.25 19.38 -18.97
N GLU A 192 -5.54 18.99 -18.98
CA GLU A 192 -6.51 19.34 -20.03
C GLU A 192 -7.33 20.60 -19.71
N THR A 193 -7.23 21.15 -18.51
CA THR A 193 -7.93 22.37 -18.07
C THR A 193 -6.97 23.53 -17.85
#